data_94f92c6c30110cfd795f40d9dd448643
#
_entry.id   94f92c6c30110cfd795f40d9dd448643
#
_cell.length_a   1.000
_cell.length_b   1.000
_cell.length_c   1.000
_cell.angle_alpha   90.00
_cell.angle_beta   90.00
_cell.angle_gamma   90.00
#
_symmetry.space_group_name_H-M   'P 1'
#
loop_
_entity.id
_entity.type
_entity.pdbx_description
1 polymer ?
#
loop_
_entity_poly.entity_id
_entity_poly.type
_entity_poly.pdbx_seq_one_letter_code
_entity_poly.pdbx_strand_id
1 'polypeptide(L)'
;PGSGVAIVVDGGYQNAKTIEYAGNNQAFIAWVDYREGANANIYCQRLDVGMNGLFQENGLPIANTTNQETKPRATFVNNETSFITWKQGSTDSKIFYQFVDDDGLVFDVERPISDYDSTQALSRVKRNSTGEVFVKWTDYRDEPTNGDQYFQKIDVNGDRQWGNGIKVDSDNSRDFGARFSGGDEGDLNVVWERGTFPEIEIMYQNIQSDGSY
;
A
#
# COMPACT_ATOMS: atom_id res chain seq x y z
N PRO A 1 -16.84 11.10 -27.88
CA PRO A 1 -16.19 10.30 -26.86
C PRO A 1 -14.72 10.21 -27.19
N GLY A 2 -13.85 10.73 -26.32
CA GLY A 2 -12.40 10.68 -26.50
C GLY A 2 -11.91 9.23 -26.37
N SER A 3 -10.90 8.88 -27.15
CA SER A 3 -10.10 7.67 -26.90
C SER A 3 -9.24 7.89 -25.65
N GLY A 4 -9.02 6.86 -24.83
CA GLY A 4 -8.05 6.94 -23.74
C GLY A 4 -6.64 7.30 -24.25
N VAL A 5 -5.78 7.78 -23.35
CA VAL A 5 -4.36 8.06 -23.65
C VAL A 5 -3.50 6.90 -23.16
N ALA A 6 -2.53 6.47 -23.97
CA ALA A 6 -1.55 5.49 -23.53
C ALA A 6 -0.56 6.16 -22.56
N ILE A 7 -0.39 5.58 -21.38
CA ILE A 7 0.54 6.05 -20.35
C ILE A 7 1.91 5.39 -20.53
N VAL A 8 1.93 4.19 -21.06
CA VAL A 8 3.12 3.41 -21.38
C VAL A 8 2.95 2.77 -22.73
N VAL A 9 3.99 2.88 -23.56
CA VAL A 9 4.06 2.30 -24.93
C VAL A 9 5.28 1.41 -25.10
N ASP A 10 5.90 1.05 -24.00
CA ASP A 10 7.06 0.16 -23.96
C ASP A 10 6.66 -1.31 -24.13
N GLY A 11 7.59 -2.14 -24.56
CA GLY A 11 7.36 -3.58 -24.75
C GLY A 11 7.02 -4.30 -23.44
N GLY A 12 6.52 -5.53 -23.55
CA GLY A 12 6.17 -6.36 -22.41
C GLY A 12 4.69 -6.25 -22.00
N TYR A 13 4.35 -6.99 -20.95
CA TYR A 13 2.99 -7.00 -20.38
C TYR A 13 2.91 -6.02 -19.21
N GLN A 14 1.89 -5.18 -19.21
CA GLN A 14 1.58 -4.26 -18.12
C GLN A 14 0.20 -4.56 -17.55
N ASN A 15 0.07 -4.43 -16.22
CA ASN A 15 -1.17 -4.66 -15.51
C ASN A 15 -1.39 -3.55 -14.48
N ALA A 16 -2.22 -2.55 -14.80
CA ALA A 16 -2.52 -1.45 -13.90
C ALA A 16 -3.24 -1.96 -12.64
N LYS A 17 -2.84 -1.47 -11.49
CA LYS A 17 -3.33 -1.96 -10.20
C LYS A 17 -3.94 -0.90 -9.32
N THR A 18 -3.53 0.35 -9.43
CA THR A 18 -4.09 1.43 -8.61
C THR A 18 -4.11 2.74 -9.37
N ILE A 19 -5.09 3.55 -9.04
CA ILE A 19 -5.20 4.94 -9.44
C ILE A 19 -5.76 5.71 -8.26
N GLU A 20 -5.15 6.87 -7.96
CA GLU A 20 -5.58 7.78 -6.91
C GLU A 20 -5.66 9.20 -7.46
N TYR A 21 -6.61 9.97 -6.94
CA TYR A 21 -6.67 11.41 -7.20
C TYR A 21 -5.57 12.11 -6.41
N ALA A 22 -4.69 12.79 -7.12
CA ALA A 22 -3.44 13.34 -6.57
C ALA A 22 -3.51 14.83 -6.21
N GLY A 23 -4.70 15.40 -5.95
CA GLY A 23 -4.85 16.84 -5.77
C GLY A 23 -4.52 17.62 -7.06
N ASN A 24 -4.67 18.92 -7.07
CA ASN A 24 -4.37 19.82 -8.21
C ASN A 24 -4.90 19.32 -9.57
N ASN A 25 -6.01 18.57 -9.58
CA ASN A 25 -6.58 17.87 -10.74
C ASN A 25 -5.61 16.87 -11.41
N GLN A 26 -4.72 16.30 -10.65
CA GLN A 26 -3.78 15.26 -11.10
C GLN A 26 -4.28 13.87 -10.71
N ALA A 27 -3.76 12.85 -11.39
CA ALA A 27 -3.94 11.44 -11.03
C ALA A 27 -2.59 10.76 -10.85
N PHE A 28 -2.44 9.98 -9.78
CA PHE A 28 -1.30 9.09 -9.59
C PHE A 28 -1.72 7.66 -9.94
N ILE A 29 -0.95 7.02 -10.82
CA ILE A 29 -1.21 5.67 -11.31
C ILE A 29 0.02 4.82 -11.05
N ALA A 30 -0.16 3.60 -10.52
CA ALA A 30 0.92 2.63 -10.41
C ALA A 30 0.49 1.28 -10.97
N TRP A 31 1.44 0.58 -11.60
CA TRP A 31 1.19 -0.69 -12.26
C TRP A 31 2.32 -1.68 -12.07
N VAL A 32 2.03 -2.93 -12.37
CA VAL A 32 3.01 -4.01 -12.51
C VAL A 32 3.47 -4.03 -13.96
N ASP A 33 4.77 -4.07 -14.18
CA ASP A 33 5.40 -4.02 -15.50
C ASP A 33 6.38 -5.18 -15.70
N TYR A 34 6.32 -5.82 -16.85
CA TYR A 34 7.16 -6.95 -17.23
C TYR A 34 8.08 -6.61 -18.42
N ARG A 35 8.35 -5.31 -18.67
CA ARG A 35 9.18 -4.88 -19.82
C ARG A 35 10.61 -5.43 -19.77
N GLU A 36 11.12 -5.75 -18.60
CA GLU A 36 12.47 -6.28 -18.40
C GLU A 36 12.52 -7.83 -18.34
N GLY A 37 11.45 -8.51 -18.74
CA GLY A 37 11.41 -9.96 -18.87
C GLY A 37 10.48 -10.65 -17.87
N ALA A 38 10.94 -11.72 -17.22
CA ALA A 38 10.10 -12.56 -16.36
C ALA A 38 9.78 -11.95 -14.99
N ASN A 39 10.57 -10.98 -14.53
CA ASN A 39 10.33 -10.32 -13.24
C ASN A 39 9.31 -9.21 -13.38
N ALA A 40 8.39 -9.19 -12.42
CA ALA A 40 7.41 -8.13 -12.30
C ALA A 40 8.00 -6.99 -11.48
N ASN A 41 7.99 -5.78 -12.02
CA ASN A 41 8.47 -4.57 -11.37
C ASN A 41 7.33 -3.58 -11.14
N ILE A 42 7.51 -2.61 -10.25
CA ILE A 42 6.51 -1.57 -10.01
C ILE A 42 6.97 -0.26 -10.64
N TYR A 43 6.09 0.29 -11.46
CA TYR A 43 6.22 1.61 -12.07
C TYR A 43 5.05 2.50 -11.69
N CYS A 44 5.26 3.80 -11.73
CA CYS A 44 4.20 4.78 -11.56
C CYS A 44 4.30 5.93 -12.58
N GLN A 45 3.20 6.65 -12.70
CA GLN A 45 3.12 7.92 -13.44
C GLN A 45 2.15 8.85 -12.72
N ARG A 46 2.46 10.13 -12.75
CA ARG A 46 1.52 11.20 -12.38
C ARG A 46 1.06 11.89 -13.66
N LEU A 47 -0.23 12.11 -13.78
CA LEU A 47 -0.84 12.78 -14.94
C LEU A 47 -1.43 14.12 -14.52
N ASP A 48 -1.20 15.12 -15.33
CA ASP A 48 -1.87 16.41 -15.21
C ASP A 48 -3.31 16.38 -15.79
N VAL A 49 -4.02 17.51 -15.68
CA VAL A 49 -5.39 17.69 -16.24
C VAL A 49 -5.43 17.52 -17.77
N GLY A 50 -4.33 17.73 -18.46
CA GLY A 50 -4.17 17.50 -19.90
C GLY A 50 -3.85 16.07 -20.27
N MET A 51 -3.76 15.18 -19.27
CA MET A 51 -3.34 13.77 -19.41
C MET A 51 -1.88 13.62 -19.84
N ASN A 52 -1.02 14.61 -19.58
CA ASN A 52 0.41 14.51 -19.82
C ASN A 52 1.09 13.84 -18.62
N GLY A 53 2.06 12.95 -18.88
CA GLY A 53 2.92 12.38 -17.85
C GLY A 53 3.84 13.44 -17.24
N LEU A 54 3.91 13.48 -15.91
CA LEU A 54 4.76 14.42 -15.16
C LEU A 54 6.11 13.80 -14.80
N PHE A 55 6.20 12.46 -14.79
CA PHE A 55 7.46 11.75 -14.68
C PHE A 55 8.02 11.41 -16.06
N GLN A 56 9.15 10.71 -16.10
CA GLN A 56 9.79 10.28 -17.34
C GLN A 56 8.83 9.47 -18.26
N GLU A 57 9.12 9.46 -19.53
CA GLU A 57 8.38 8.66 -20.52
C GLU A 57 8.34 7.19 -20.09
N ASN A 58 7.17 6.55 -20.28
CA ASN A 58 6.86 5.18 -19.85
C ASN A 58 6.89 4.93 -18.32
N GLY A 59 6.94 5.98 -17.50
CA GLY A 59 6.79 5.92 -16.05
C GLY A 59 8.11 5.84 -15.26
N LEU A 60 8.02 6.22 -13.99
CA LEU A 60 9.10 6.16 -13.02
C LEU A 60 9.15 4.76 -12.38
N PRO A 61 10.31 4.07 -12.38
CA PRO A 61 10.46 2.81 -11.65
C PRO A 61 10.43 3.09 -10.12
N ILE A 62 9.57 2.37 -9.41
CA ILE A 62 9.46 2.42 -7.94
C ILE A 62 10.24 1.28 -7.31
N ALA A 63 10.06 0.07 -7.82
CA ALA A 63 10.78 -1.13 -7.43
C ALA A 63 11.15 -1.91 -8.69
N ASN A 64 12.43 -2.06 -8.89
CA ASN A 64 13.01 -2.75 -10.03
C ASN A 64 14.17 -3.61 -9.54
N THR A 65 13.83 -4.73 -8.89
CA THR A 65 14.81 -5.66 -8.34
C THR A 65 14.78 -7.00 -9.07
N THR A 66 15.56 -7.95 -8.61
CA THR A 66 15.52 -9.33 -9.15
C THR A 66 14.36 -10.14 -8.56
N ASN A 67 13.59 -9.57 -7.65
CA ASN A 67 12.42 -10.20 -7.04
C ASN A 67 11.15 -9.95 -7.89
N GLN A 68 10.06 -10.57 -7.48
CA GLN A 68 8.73 -10.30 -8.04
C GLN A 68 8.06 -9.18 -7.24
N GLU A 69 7.90 -8.01 -7.83
CA GLU A 69 7.17 -6.89 -7.22
C GLU A 69 5.76 -6.82 -7.79
N THR A 70 4.78 -6.97 -6.92
CA THR A 70 3.38 -7.09 -7.34
C THR A 70 2.42 -6.36 -6.40
N LYS A 71 1.17 -6.23 -6.81
CA LYS A 71 0.07 -5.71 -5.99
C LYS A 71 0.31 -4.31 -5.43
N PRO A 72 0.71 -3.33 -6.24
CA PRO A 72 0.83 -1.96 -5.76
C PRO A 72 -0.49 -1.44 -5.20
N ARG A 73 -0.39 -0.65 -4.13
CA ARG A 73 -1.46 0.15 -3.57
C ARG A 73 -0.93 1.54 -3.30
N ALA A 74 -1.70 2.54 -3.60
CA ALA A 74 -1.29 3.92 -3.37
C ALA A 74 -2.36 4.68 -2.59
N THR A 75 -1.95 5.76 -1.99
CA THR A 75 -2.79 6.83 -1.49
C THR A 75 -2.02 8.14 -1.61
N PHE A 76 -2.72 9.22 -1.55
CA PHE A 76 -2.18 10.55 -1.63
C PHE A 76 -1.89 11.05 -0.21
N VAL A 77 -0.76 11.65 0.03
CA VAL A 77 -0.39 12.21 1.35
C VAL A 77 -0.76 13.68 1.41
N ASN A 78 -0.31 14.43 0.43
CA ASN A 78 -0.60 15.87 0.23
C ASN A 78 -0.60 16.18 -1.28
N ASN A 79 -0.70 17.44 -1.66
CA ASN A 79 -0.80 17.84 -3.07
C ASN A 79 0.44 17.53 -3.93
N GLU A 80 1.55 17.16 -3.35
CA GLU A 80 2.83 16.91 -4.03
C GLU A 80 3.32 15.48 -3.85
N THR A 81 2.87 14.79 -2.78
CA THR A 81 3.42 13.51 -2.37
C THR A 81 2.38 12.39 -2.38
N SER A 82 2.71 11.30 -3.04
CA SER A 82 1.99 10.03 -3.01
C SER A 82 2.74 9.00 -2.17
N PHE A 83 2.01 8.11 -1.51
CA PHE A 83 2.52 6.96 -0.79
C PHE A 83 2.13 5.69 -1.55
N ILE A 84 3.07 4.78 -1.72
CA ILE A 84 2.84 3.51 -2.42
C ILE A 84 3.38 2.34 -1.61
N THR A 85 2.64 1.25 -1.59
CA THR A 85 3.08 -0.05 -1.08
C THR A 85 3.04 -1.08 -2.20
N TRP A 86 3.87 -2.11 -2.09
CA TRP A 86 3.82 -3.29 -2.95
C TRP A 86 4.21 -4.54 -2.18
N LYS A 87 3.91 -5.67 -2.78
CA LYS A 87 4.36 -6.98 -2.33
C LYS A 87 5.63 -7.35 -3.10
N GLN A 88 6.70 -7.68 -2.40
CA GLN A 88 7.95 -8.18 -2.98
C GLN A 88 8.17 -9.65 -2.59
N GLY A 89 8.58 -10.46 -3.53
CA GLY A 89 8.74 -11.90 -3.35
C GLY A 89 7.51 -12.73 -3.73
N SER A 90 7.73 -14.00 -4.04
CA SER A 90 6.68 -14.95 -4.45
C SER A 90 6.18 -15.79 -3.28
N THR A 91 7.04 -16.46 -2.55
CA THR A 91 6.73 -17.33 -1.40
C THR A 91 6.85 -16.57 -0.08
N ASP A 92 8.04 -16.18 0.33
CA ASP A 92 8.29 -15.43 1.58
C ASP A 92 8.20 -13.93 1.34
N SER A 93 7.02 -13.52 0.90
CA SER A 93 6.80 -12.16 0.47
C SER A 93 6.73 -11.18 1.63
N LYS A 94 7.22 -9.97 1.40
CA LYS A 94 7.17 -8.84 2.32
C LYS A 94 6.42 -7.68 1.67
N ILE A 95 5.88 -6.79 2.51
CA ILE A 95 5.32 -5.52 2.06
C ILE A 95 6.35 -4.42 2.26
N PHE A 96 6.63 -3.71 1.17
CA PHE A 96 7.48 -2.53 1.16
C PHE A 96 6.66 -1.29 0.86
N TYR A 97 7.22 -0.12 1.16
CA TYR A 97 6.63 1.17 0.83
C TYR A 97 7.67 2.20 0.43
N GLN A 98 7.19 3.24 -0.26
CA GLN A 98 7.94 4.39 -0.71
C GLN A 98 7.02 5.62 -0.77
N PHE A 99 7.60 6.80 -0.61
CA PHE A 99 6.97 8.06 -0.98
C PHE A 99 7.48 8.51 -2.35
N VAL A 100 6.61 9.13 -3.10
CA VAL A 100 6.90 9.65 -4.45
C VAL A 100 6.39 11.08 -4.51
N ASP A 101 7.27 12.04 -4.72
CA ASP A 101 6.94 13.44 -4.90
C ASP A 101 7.15 13.90 -6.37
N ASP A 102 7.20 15.20 -6.59
CA ASP A 102 7.38 15.75 -7.94
C ASP A 102 8.79 15.52 -8.48
N ASP A 103 9.79 15.35 -7.62
CA ASP A 103 11.18 15.07 -7.98
C ASP A 103 11.47 13.56 -8.15
N GLY A 104 10.54 12.69 -7.73
CA GLY A 104 10.64 11.24 -7.86
C GLY A 104 10.55 10.50 -6.53
N LEU A 105 11.48 9.56 -6.28
CA LEU A 105 11.50 8.76 -5.04
C LEU A 105 12.06 9.60 -3.87
N VAL A 106 11.32 9.65 -2.75
CA VAL A 106 11.74 10.38 -1.55
C VAL A 106 12.84 9.65 -0.78
N PHE A 107 12.83 8.30 -0.80
CA PHE A 107 13.88 7.51 -0.13
C PHE A 107 14.82 6.88 -1.16
N ASP A 108 16.11 6.82 -0.86
CA ASP A 108 17.11 6.15 -1.69
C ASP A 108 16.87 4.64 -1.82
N VAL A 109 16.23 4.04 -0.79
CA VAL A 109 15.85 2.63 -0.78
C VAL A 109 14.43 2.46 -0.24
N GLU A 110 13.75 1.44 -0.73
CA GLU A 110 12.44 1.06 -0.22
C GLU A 110 12.49 0.66 1.26
N ARG A 111 11.41 0.94 2.00
CA ARG A 111 11.30 0.61 3.42
C ARG A 111 10.33 -0.55 3.65
N PRO A 112 10.69 -1.56 4.46
CA PRO A 112 9.74 -2.60 4.84
C PRO A 112 8.67 -2.07 5.79
N ILE A 113 7.43 -2.56 5.65
CA ILE A 113 6.34 -2.17 6.56
C ILE A 113 6.54 -2.72 7.98
N SER A 114 7.31 -3.78 8.12
CA SER A 114 7.66 -4.45 9.36
C SER A 114 9.02 -5.14 9.17
N ASP A 115 9.85 -5.15 10.22
CA ASP A 115 11.12 -5.91 10.24
C ASP A 115 10.91 -7.38 10.62
N TYR A 116 9.66 -7.77 10.91
CA TYR A 116 9.37 -9.14 11.31
C TYR A 116 9.55 -10.11 10.14
N ASP A 117 10.26 -11.22 10.39
CA ASP A 117 10.54 -12.21 9.37
C ASP A 117 9.39 -13.22 9.22
N SER A 118 8.32 -12.76 8.60
CA SER A 118 7.13 -13.56 8.27
C SER A 118 6.65 -13.25 6.86
N THR A 119 5.88 -14.15 6.27
CA THR A 119 5.18 -13.86 5.02
C THR A 119 4.13 -12.79 5.24
N GLN A 120 4.08 -11.80 4.34
CA GLN A 120 3.15 -10.68 4.35
C GLN A 120 2.42 -10.58 3.01
N ALA A 121 1.14 -10.22 3.05
CA ALA A 121 0.32 -10.15 1.85
C ALA A 121 -0.84 -9.14 1.96
N LEU A 122 -1.48 -8.84 0.83
CA LEU A 122 -2.77 -8.15 0.75
C LEU A 122 -2.83 -6.77 1.42
N SER A 123 -1.83 -5.92 1.19
CA SER A 123 -1.83 -4.55 1.74
C SER A 123 -3.02 -3.72 1.23
N ARG A 124 -3.47 -2.81 2.09
CA ARG A 124 -4.37 -1.70 1.78
C ARG A 124 -3.84 -0.46 2.46
N VAL A 125 -4.03 0.67 1.82
CA VAL A 125 -3.57 1.97 2.32
C VAL A 125 -4.71 2.97 2.38
N LYS A 126 -4.68 3.83 3.39
CA LYS A 126 -5.53 5.02 3.50
C LYS A 126 -4.77 6.10 4.27
N ARG A 127 -5.04 7.35 3.98
CA ARG A 127 -4.57 8.48 4.78
C ARG A 127 -5.67 9.06 5.66
N ASN A 128 -5.28 9.82 6.69
CA ASN A 128 -6.16 10.74 7.38
C ASN A 128 -6.03 12.17 6.81
N SER A 129 -6.72 13.11 7.42
CA SER A 129 -6.72 14.53 6.99
C SER A 129 -5.37 15.24 7.25
N THR A 130 -4.56 14.74 8.18
CA THR A 130 -3.25 15.30 8.54
C THR A 130 -2.10 14.77 7.67
N GLY A 131 -2.37 13.80 6.78
CA GLY A 131 -1.38 13.23 5.87
C GLY A 131 -0.67 11.98 6.42
N GLU A 132 -0.99 11.51 7.63
CA GLU A 132 -0.50 10.22 8.12
C GLU A 132 -1.14 9.09 7.32
N VAL A 133 -0.37 8.05 7.03
CA VAL A 133 -0.82 6.90 6.23
C VAL A 133 -1.01 5.68 7.11
N PHE A 134 -2.17 5.06 7.01
CA PHE A 134 -2.45 3.78 7.63
C PHE A 134 -2.34 2.67 6.59
N VAL A 135 -1.54 1.67 6.91
CA VAL A 135 -1.32 0.48 6.08
C VAL A 135 -1.86 -0.73 6.82
N LYS A 136 -2.74 -1.46 6.17
CA LYS A 136 -3.22 -2.77 6.63
C LYS A 136 -2.59 -3.86 5.78
N TRP A 137 -2.17 -4.97 6.39
CA TRP A 137 -1.76 -6.18 5.66
C TRP A 137 -2.19 -7.44 6.38
N THR A 138 -2.09 -8.58 5.71
CA THR A 138 -2.16 -9.91 6.31
C THR A 138 -0.75 -10.35 6.63
N ASP A 139 -0.49 -10.73 7.88
CA ASP A 139 0.80 -11.22 8.37
C ASP A 139 0.64 -12.64 8.88
N TYR A 140 1.58 -13.51 8.55
CA TYR A 140 1.53 -14.92 8.88
C TYR A 140 2.45 -15.30 10.06
N ARG A 141 2.89 -14.30 10.88
CA ARG A 141 3.80 -14.50 11.99
C ARG A 141 3.22 -15.33 13.14
N ASP A 142 1.94 -15.14 13.44
CA ASP A 142 1.26 -15.78 14.55
C ASP A 142 0.37 -16.94 14.08
N GLU A 143 -0.20 -16.83 12.89
CA GLU A 143 -1.09 -17.82 12.29
C GLU A 143 -0.64 -18.15 10.86
N PRO A 144 0.21 -19.17 10.67
CA PRO A 144 0.80 -19.51 9.37
C PRO A 144 -0.21 -19.94 8.29
N THR A 145 -1.39 -20.41 8.68
CA THR A 145 -2.39 -20.94 7.74
C THR A 145 -3.29 -19.86 7.16
N ASN A 146 -3.83 -19.00 8.02
CA ASN A 146 -4.84 -18.00 7.64
C ASN A 146 -4.28 -16.58 7.65
N GLY A 147 -3.24 -16.33 8.45
CA GLY A 147 -2.68 -15.02 8.72
C GLY A 147 -3.63 -14.12 9.51
N ASP A 148 -3.08 -13.14 10.19
CA ASP A 148 -3.80 -12.13 10.96
C ASP A 148 -3.78 -10.77 10.28
N GLN A 149 -4.70 -9.90 10.71
CA GLN A 149 -4.78 -8.54 10.20
C GLN A 149 -3.92 -7.61 11.04
N TYR A 150 -2.88 -7.06 10.42
CA TYR A 150 -1.97 -6.11 11.04
C TYR A 150 -2.11 -4.72 10.45
N PHE A 151 -1.78 -3.73 11.26
CA PHE A 151 -1.84 -2.31 10.91
C PHE A 151 -0.54 -1.61 11.26
N GLN A 152 -0.18 -0.63 10.46
CA GLN A 152 0.92 0.30 10.70
C GLN A 152 0.45 1.72 10.43
N LYS A 153 0.93 2.65 11.23
CA LYS A 153 0.83 4.09 10.98
C LYS A 153 2.20 4.61 10.53
N ILE A 154 2.21 5.28 9.38
CA ILE A 154 3.38 5.95 8.84
C ILE A 154 3.14 7.45 8.93
N ASP A 155 4.05 8.18 9.54
CA ASP A 155 3.96 9.63 9.63
C ASP A 155 4.38 10.32 8.33
N VAL A 156 4.28 11.64 8.31
CA VAL A 156 4.61 12.46 7.13
C VAL A 156 6.09 12.43 6.74
N ASN A 157 6.99 11.99 7.65
CA ASN A 157 8.41 11.80 7.40
C ASN A 157 8.73 10.38 6.88
N GLY A 158 7.71 9.53 6.83
CA GLY A 158 7.83 8.14 6.43
C GLY A 158 8.28 7.19 7.53
N ASP A 159 8.18 7.59 8.80
CA ASP A 159 8.59 6.76 9.92
C ASP A 159 7.42 5.93 10.46
N ARG A 160 7.70 4.65 10.74
CA ARG A 160 6.73 3.73 11.35
C ARG A 160 6.47 4.11 12.80
N GLN A 161 5.21 4.31 13.17
CA GLN A 161 4.80 4.75 14.50
C GLN A 161 4.46 3.59 15.45
N TRP A 162 4.10 2.41 14.91
CA TRP A 162 3.65 1.25 15.68
C TRP A 162 4.63 0.06 15.59
N GLY A 163 5.94 0.31 15.65
CA GLY A 163 7.00 -0.70 15.65
C GLY A 163 6.90 -1.65 14.45
N ASN A 164 6.67 -2.94 14.70
CA ASN A 164 6.46 -3.96 13.67
C ASN A 164 5.00 -4.17 13.30
N GLY A 165 4.14 -3.23 13.64
CA GLY A 165 2.70 -3.27 13.38
C GLY A 165 1.90 -3.83 14.56
N ILE A 166 0.62 -3.46 14.58
CA ILE A 166 -0.34 -3.84 15.62
C ILE A 166 -1.32 -4.83 15.01
N LYS A 167 -1.58 -5.95 15.68
CA LYS A 167 -2.64 -6.88 15.34
C LYS A 167 -4.01 -6.21 15.58
N VAL A 168 -5.03 -6.57 14.84
CA VAL A 168 -6.36 -5.95 14.99
C VAL A 168 -6.98 -6.21 16.36
N ASP A 169 -6.64 -7.32 16.97
CA ASP A 169 -6.95 -7.66 18.36
C ASP A 169 -5.92 -8.62 18.94
N SER A 170 -6.09 -8.98 20.22
CA SER A 170 -5.14 -9.80 20.97
C SER A 170 -5.52 -11.29 21.06
N ASP A 171 -6.66 -11.70 20.52
CA ASP A 171 -7.07 -13.10 20.56
C ASP A 171 -6.54 -13.90 19.35
N ASN A 172 -6.71 -15.21 19.39
CA ASN A 172 -6.26 -16.13 18.34
C ASN A 172 -7.41 -16.57 17.44
N SER A 173 -8.51 -15.83 17.41
CA SER A 173 -9.62 -16.09 16.49
C SER A 173 -9.21 -15.78 15.05
N ARG A 174 -9.87 -16.42 14.12
CA ARG A 174 -9.67 -16.12 12.70
C ARG A 174 -10.31 -14.79 12.34
N ASP A 175 -9.50 -13.79 12.02
CA ASP A 175 -9.91 -12.46 11.60
C ASP A 175 -9.64 -12.24 10.10
N PHE A 176 -10.63 -11.72 9.40
CA PHE A 176 -10.51 -11.47 7.96
C PHE A 176 -11.34 -10.27 7.50
N GLY A 177 -11.17 -9.88 6.25
CA GLY A 177 -12.01 -8.85 5.64
C GLY A 177 -11.85 -7.44 6.18
N ALA A 178 -10.86 -7.16 7.03
CA ALA A 178 -10.73 -5.87 7.72
C ALA A 178 -10.83 -4.67 6.79
N ARG A 179 -11.63 -3.68 7.23
CA ARG A 179 -11.76 -2.34 6.66
C ARG A 179 -11.45 -1.32 7.74
N PHE A 180 -10.94 -0.17 7.34
CA PHE A 180 -10.50 0.83 8.30
C PHE A 180 -10.65 2.25 7.77
N SER A 181 -10.64 3.21 8.70
CA SER A 181 -10.62 4.65 8.45
C SER A 181 -9.77 5.31 9.52
N GLY A 182 -8.80 6.12 9.11
CA GLY A 182 -8.04 6.97 10.04
C GLY A 182 -8.89 8.12 10.56
N GLY A 183 -8.72 8.46 11.82
CA GLY A 183 -9.25 9.67 12.44
C GLY A 183 -8.25 10.83 12.37
N ASP A 184 -8.72 12.04 12.64
CA ASP A 184 -7.93 13.27 12.53
C ASP A 184 -6.88 13.40 13.65
N GLU A 185 -7.07 12.69 14.76
CA GLU A 185 -6.12 12.65 15.89
C GLU A 185 -5.07 11.54 15.75
N GLY A 186 -5.02 10.87 14.57
CA GLY A 186 -4.09 9.78 14.28
C GLY A 186 -4.51 8.43 14.86
N ASP A 187 -5.75 8.31 15.30
CA ASP A 187 -6.41 7.06 15.69
C ASP A 187 -6.89 6.30 14.45
N LEU A 188 -7.23 5.04 14.62
CA LEU A 188 -7.69 4.15 13.56
C LEU A 188 -8.95 3.39 13.96
N ASN A 189 -10.02 3.59 13.21
CA ASN A 189 -11.25 2.82 13.37
C ASN A 189 -11.22 1.61 12.44
N VAL A 190 -11.40 0.41 12.97
CA VAL A 190 -11.33 -0.85 12.24
C VAL A 190 -12.60 -1.66 12.45
N VAL A 191 -13.12 -2.24 11.38
CA VAL A 191 -14.15 -3.28 11.42
C VAL A 191 -13.64 -4.51 10.68
N TRP A 192 -13.94 -5.70 11.20
CA TRP A 192 -13.53 -6.95 10.56
C TRP A 192 -14.54 -8.08 10.83
N GLU A 193 -14.38 -9.15 10.13
CA GLU A 193 -15.14 -10.37 10.28
C GLU A 193 -14.34 -11.35 11.14
N ARG A 194 -14.99 -11.97 12.12
CA ARG A 194 -14.41 -12.97 13.02
C ARG A 194 -15.23 -14.25 12.98
N GLY A 195 -14.55 -15.40 13.00
CA GLY A 195 -15.17 -16.72 13.11
C GLY A 195 -15.07 -17.56 11.86
N THR A 196 -15.88 -18.61 11.82
CA THR A 196 -15.96 -19.54 10.68
C THR A 196 -17.43 -19.74 10.29
N PHE A 197 -17.67 -19.85 8.98
CA PHE A 197 -19.03 -20.08 8.49
C PHE A 197 -19.66 -21.34 9.13
N PRO A 198 -20.94 -21.30 9.59
CA PRO A 198 -21.89 -20.18 9.42
C PRO A 198 -21.83 -19.10 10.52
N GLU A 199 -21.00 -19.25 11.52
CA GLU A 199 -20.93 -18.35 12.68
C GLU A 199 -19.85 -17.29 12.46
N ILE A 200 -20.25 -16.16 11.89
CA ILE A 200 -19.39 -15.00 11.62
C ILE A 200 -19.94 -13.78 12.33
N GLU A 201 -19.09 -13.11 13.07
CA GLU A 201 -19.39 -11.88 13.78
C GLU A 201 -18.74 -10.69 13.09
N ILE A 202 -19.35 -9.51 13.20
CA ILE A 202 -18.75 -8.24 12.80
C ILE A 202 -18.17 -7.57 14.05
N MET A 203 -16.88 -7.39 14.05
CA MET A 203 -16.12 -6.80 15.15
C MET A 203 -15.75 -5.36 14.83
N TYR A 204 -15.56 -4.55 15.88
CA TYR A 204 -15.09 -3.17 15.77
C TYR A 204 -14.06 -2.89 16.86
N GLN A 205 -13.04 -2.11 16.51
CA GLN A 205 -12.01 -1.60 17.42
C GLN A 205 -11.60 -0.18 16.99
N ASN A 206 -11.37 0.68 17.97
CA ASN A 206 -10.62 1.91 17.79
C ASN A 206 -9.20 1.69 18.33
N ILE A 207 -8.20 1.88 17.50
CA ILE A 207 -6.78 1.86 17.86
C ILE A 207 -6.34 3.31 18.03
N GLN A 208 -5.86 3.65 19.23
CA GLN A 208 -5.45 5.01 19.57
C GLN A 208 -4.20 5.42 18.77
N SER A 209 -3.89 6.71 18.75
CA SER A 209 -2.75 7.23 17.98
C SER A 209 -1.40 6.66 18.40
N ASP A 210 -1.24 6.21 19.64
CA ASP A 210 -0.06 5.53 20.17
C ASP A 210 -0.05 4.01 19.93
N GLY A 211 -1.12 3.47 19.35
CA GLY A 211 -1.28 2.06 19.05
C GLY A 211 -1.93 1.23 20.14
N SER A 212 -2.41 1.84 21.23
CA SER A 212 -3.19 1.14 22.26
C SER A 212 -4.66 0.93 21.81
N TYR A 213 -5.37 0.00 22.48
CA TYR A 213 -6.78 -0.29 22.23
C TYR A 213 -7.69 0.46 23.18
#